data_b23aa02ca0aaa922fb789b6f4c964a6d
#
_entry.id   b23aa02ca0aaa922fb789b6f4c964a6d
#
_cell.length_a   1.000
_cell.length_b   1.000
_cell.length_c   1.000
_cell.angle_alpha   90.00
_cell.angle_beta   90.00
_cell.angle_gamma   90.00
#
_symmetry.space_group_name_H-M   'P 1'
#
loop_
_entity.id
_entity.type
_entity.pdbx_description
1 polymer ?
#
loop_
_entity_poly.entity_id
_entity_poly.type
_entity_poly.pdbx_seq_one_letter_code
_entity_poly.pdbx_strand_id
1 'polypeptide(L)'
;MAGSTPSSVPDVLAPGLTCIFCGINPGRVSAAAAAHFANPRNDFWRLLHDAGFTPRLYDPQEQFSLLELGLGVTNAAYRTTPGSGDLRRGDFDQAEFEARIRAAAPRAVAFVGKEAYRGLFNERPELGAQRRSIGRTGLFVLPSTSPANAAVPYQERLRWFTELRLWLEPVERQAVRGLVLDREGQVLLVRFEHPISGDAWWATVGGGIDPGETDEDALRRELREEAGLADFEIGPVVHTREATFPWAGQLIHQHERFHLIRVETHEVTPTIDLVPEGVTDVRWWSPAELTAQSEEVVPEDLLQIIRANDA
;
A
#
# COMPACT_ATOMS: atom_id res chain seq x y z
N MET A 1 30.16 -2.02 -6.54
CA MET A 1 29.24 -2.68 -5.57
C MET A 1 29.70 -2.29 -4.18
N ALA A 2 29.06 -1.25 -3.60
CA ALA A 2 29.31 -0.88 -2.21
C ALA A 2 28.51 -1.83 -1.31
N GLY A 3 29.21 -2.76 -0.66
CA GLY A 3 28.60 -3.66 0.30
C GLY A 3 27.99 -2.86 1.43
N SER A 4 26.68 -2.94 1.64
CA SER A 4 26.02 -2.40 2.82
C SER A 4 26.62 -3.08 4.05
N THR A 5 27.19 -2.31 4.96
CA THR A 5 27.59 -2.82 6.28
C THR A 5 26.35 -3.39 6.95
N PRO A 6 26.34 -4.67 7.41
CA PRO A 6 25.18 -5.23 8.06
C PRO A 6 24.74 -4.33 9.21
N SER A 7 23.44 -4.07 9.30
CA SER A 7 22.86 -3.37 10.45
C SER A 7 23.17 -4.16 11.72
N SER A 8 23.64 -3.50 12.76
CA SER A 8 23.82 -4.14 14.08
C SER A 8 22.49 -4.47 14.76
N VAL A 9 21.37 -3.98 14.22
CA VAL A 9 20.01 -4.28 14.68
C VAL A 9 19.26 -4.98 13.55
N PRO A 10 18.85 -6.25 13.73
CA PRO A 10 18.16 -7.01 12.69
C PRO A 10 16.77 -6.46 12.47
N ASP A 11 16.32 -6.42 11.22
CA ASP A 11 14.93 -6.13 10.89
C ASP A 11 13.99 -7.22 11.45
N VAL A 12 12.80 -6.82 11.87
CA VAL A 12 11.71 -7.69 12.30
C VAL A 12 10.65 -7.66 11.21
N LEU A 13 10.79 -8.51 10.20
CA LEU A 13 9.96 -8.52 9.00
C LEU A 13 9.45 -9.92 8.69
N ALA A 14 8.21 -9.98 8.19
CA ALA A 14 7.59 -11.17 7.60
C ALA A 14 6.63 -10.73 6.48
N PRO A 15 6.27 -11.62 5.55
CA PRO A 15 5.26 -11.32 4.54
C PRO A 15 3.88 -11.04 5.15
N GLY A 16 3.14 -10.08 4.58
CA GLY A 16 1.74 -9.82 4.90
C GLY A 16 1.45 -9.21 6.27
N LEU A 17 2.43 -8.54 6.88
CA LEU A 17 2.22 -7.84 8.15
C LEU A 17 1.16 -6.74 8.04
N THR A 18 0.44 -6.49 9.12
CA THR A 18 -0.49 -5.37 9.22
C THR A 18 0.25 -4.04 9.18
N CYS A 19 1.34 -3.92 9.96
CA CYS A 19 2.12 -2.67 10.00
C CYS A 19 3.59 -2.93 10.28
N ILE A 20 4.47 -2.23 9.57
CA ILE A 20 5.90 -2.14 9.86
C ILE A 20 6.21 -0.75 10.40
N PHE A 21 6.72 -0.66 11.63
CA PHE A 21 7.21 0.58 12.20
C PHE A 21 8.63 0.86 11.72
N CYS A 22 8.85 2.01 11.09
CA CYS A 22 10.13 2.39 10.53
C CYS A 22 10.80 3.48 11.36
N GLY A 23 11.89 3.12 12.06
CA GLY A 23 12.78 4.09 12.69
C GLY A 23 13.65 4.80 11.66
N ILE A 24 14.40 5.85 12.11
CA ILE A 24 15.30 6.53 11.19
C ILE A 24 16.60 5.71 11.00
N ASN A 25 17.26 5.33 12.09
CA ASN A 25 18.46 4.50 12.09
C ASN A 25 18.74 3.93 13.48
N PRO A 26 19.59 2.91 13.64
CA PRO A 26 20.03 2.43 14.93
C PRO A 26 20.88 3.50 15.65
N GLY A 27 20.42 3.99 16.81
CA GLY A 27 21.27 4.72 17.74
C GLY A 27 22.23 3.77 18.46
N ARG A 28 23.27 4.30 19.12
CA ARG A 28 24.30 3.50 19.80
C ARG A 28 23.74 2.50 20.82
N VAL A 29 22.72 2.90 21.59
CA VAL A 29 22.06 2.01 22.57
C VAL A 29 21.34 0.85 21.88
N SER A 30 20.57 1.15 20.83
CA SER A 30 19.88 0.12 20.05
C SER A 30 20.86 -0.83 19.36
N ALA A 31 21.94 -0.29 18.80
CA ALA A 31 23.00 -1.09 18.18
C ALA A 31 23.68 -2.04 19.19
N ALA A 32 24.03 -1.54 20.39
CA ALA A 32 24.64 -2.34 21.44
C ALA A 32 23.69 -3.43 21.98
N ALA A 33 22.37 -3.14 22.00
CA ALA A 33 21.35 -4.08 22.45
C ALA A 33 20.89 -5.04 21.32
N ALA A 34 21.30 -4.83 20.06
CA ALA A 34 20.75 -5.50 18.89
C ALA A 34 19.22 -5.44 18.83
N ALA A 35 18.60 -4.37 19.33
CA ALA A 35 17.16 -4.23 19.45
C ALA A 35 16.69 -2.81 19.07
N HIS A 36 15.56 -2.75 18.34
CA HIS A 36 14.98 -1.48 17.92
C HIS A 36 14.46 -0.67 19.11
N PHE A 37 14.68 0.66 19.06
CA PHE A 37 14.19 1.60 20.06
C PHE A 37 14.60 1.27 21.52
N ALA A 38 15.77 0.62 21.71
CA ALA A 38 16.20 0.10 23.00
C ALA A 38 16.70 1.17 24.01
N ASN A 39 16.73 2.46 23.63
CA ASN A 39 17.04 3.50 24.60
C ASN A 39 15.93 3.59 25.66
N PRO A 40 16.21 3.40 26.97
CA PRO A 40 15.20 3.41 28.03
C PRO A 40 14.34 4.68 28.10
N ARG A 41 14.84 5.79 27.56
CA ARG A 41 14.10 7.05 27.46
C ARG A 41 13.30 7.20 26.16
N ASN A 42 13.28 6.18 25.28
CA ASN A 42 12.47 6.18 24.07
C ASN A 42 11.08 5.65 24.40
N ASP A 43 10.06 6.41 24.09
CA ASP A 43 8.67 6.05 24.42
C ASP A 43 8.04 5.02 23.47
N PHE A 44 8.75 4.53 22.46
CA PHE A 44 8.20 3.67 21.40
C PHE A 44 7.41 2.47 21.96
N TRP A 45 8.06 1.66 22.78
CA TRP A 45 7.45 0.44 23.34
C TRP A 45 6.25 0.74 24.24
N ARG A 46 6.34 1.82 25.03
CA ARG A 46 5.25 2.27 25.87
C ARG A 46 4.07 2.78 25.03
N LEU A 47 4.35 3.54 23.96
CA LEU A 47 3.32 4.02 23.04
C LEU A 47 2.64 2.89 22.28
N LEU A 48 3.36 1.84 21.87
CA LEU A 48 2.76 0.65 21.27
C LEU A 48 1.77 -0.01 22.23
N HIS A 49 2.14 -0.19 23.49
CA HIS A 49 1.28 -0.78 24.50
C HIS A 49 0.07 0.12 24.79
N ASP A 50 0.30 1.39 25.12
CA ASP A 50 -0.76 2.32 25.55
C ASP A 50 -1.75 2.63 24.42
N ALA A 51 -1.33 2.53 23.15
CA ALA A 51 -2.21 2.64 21.98
C ALA A 51 -2.92 1.32 21.62
N GLY A 52 -2.64 0.22 22.34
CA GLY A 52 -3.32 -1.06 22.15
C GLY A 52 -2.79 -1.91 20.98
N PHE A 53 -1.55 -1.68 20.52
CA PHE A 53 -0.89 -2.56 19.55
C PHE A 53 -0.36 -3.85 20.16
N THR A 54 0.00 -3.83 21.45
CA THR A 54 0.52 -5.00 22.17
C THR A 54 -0.31 -5.25 23.43
N PRO A 55 -0.51 -6.53 23.81
CA PRO A 55 -1.34 -6.89 24.98
C PRO A 55 -0.69 -6.51 26.33
N ARG A 56 0.61 -6.25 26.32
CA ARG A 56 1.39 -5.80 27.47
C ARG A 56 2.59 -4.97 26.99
N LEU A 57 3.25 -4.30 27.91
CA LEU A 57 4.51 -3.61 27.62
C LEU A 57 5.59 -4.67 27.33
N TYR A 58 6.18 -4.62 26.12
CA TYR A 58 7.29 -5.47 25.71
C TYR A 58 8.65 -4.81 26.04
N ASP A 59 9.62 -5.63 26.41
CA ASP A 59 11.01 -5.22 26.41
C ASP A 59 11.53 -5.17 24.96
N PRO A 60 12.43 -4.25 24.60
CA PRO A 60 13.03 -4.20 23.27
C PRO A 60 13.64 -5.53 22.79
N GLN A 61 14.12 -6.38 23.70
CA GLN A 61 14.64 -7.71 23.36
C GLN A 61 13.57 -8.69 22.89
N GLU A 62 12.29 -8.40 23.18
CA GLU A 62 11.14 -9.18 22.73
C GLU A 62 10.65 -8.75 21.35
N GLN A 63 11.41 -7.93 20.61
CA GLN A 63 10.99 -7.33 19.34
C GLN A 63 10.44 -8.34 18.31
N PHE A 64 10.91 -9.58 18.29
CA PHE A 64 10.44 -10.62 17.38
C PHE A 64 9.05 -11.13 17.72
N SER A 65 8.57 -10.97 18.96
CA SER A 65 7.18 -11.30 19.33
C SER A 65 6.15 -10.38 18.65
N LEU A 66 6.58 -9.25 18.07
CA LEU A 66 5.71 -8.39 17.27
C LEU A 66 5.17 -9.11 16.02
N LEU A 67 5.91 -10.07 15.46
CA LEU A 67 5.48 -10.85 14.29
C LEU A 67 4.20 -11.64 14.55
N GLU A 68 4.01 -12.16 15.75
CA GLU A 68 2.81 -12.88 16.16
C GLU A 68 1.56 -11.98 16.20
N LEU A 69 1.78 -10.66 16.29
CA LEU A 69 0.73 -9.64 16.28
C LEU A 69 0.54 -9.00 14.89
N GLY A 70 1.20 -9.53 13.85
CA GLY A 70 1.20 -8.94 12.52
C GLY A 70 1.95 -7.61 12.43
N LEU A 71 2.87 -7.36 13.35
CA LEU A 71 3.66 -6.12 13.41
C LEU A 71 5.13 -6.38 13.12
N GLY A 72 5.80 -5.40 12.54
CA GLY A 72 7.23 -5.45 12.27
C GLY A 72 7.95 -4.16 12.61
N VAL A 73 9.28 -4.22 12.61
CA VAL A 73 10.14 -3.05 12.86
C VAL A 73 11.34 -3.07 11.91
N THR A 74 11.65 -1.91 11.33
CA THR A 74 12.81 -1.69 10.47
C THR A 74 13.39 -0.29 10.67
N ASN A 75 14.41 0.07 9.89
CA ASN A 75 14.97 1.41 9.82
C ASN A 75 15.06 1.92 8.37
N ALA A 76 14.95 3.25 8.21
CA ALA A 76 15.14 3.92 6.93
C ALA A 76 16.62 3.96 6.50
N ALA A 77 17.54 3.98 7.48
CA ALA A 77 18.98 3.92 7.26
C ALA A 77 19.62 2.94 8.24
N TYR A 78 20.69 2.26 7.81
CA TYR A 78 21.33 1.23 8.63
C TYR A 78 22.57 1.68 9.37
N ARG A 79 23.13 2.83 9.00
CA ARG A 79 24.32 3.35 9.66
C ARG A 79 24.04 3.77 11.11
N THR A 80 24.71 3.15 12.07
CA THR A 80 24.64 3.53 13.47
C THR A 80 25.28 4.90 13.69
N THR A 81 24.56 5.80 14.34
CA THR A 81 25.03 7.16 14.66
C THR A 81 24.72 7.53 16.11
N PRO A 82 25.45 8.50 16.69
CA PRO A 82 25.11 9.04 18.01
C PRO A 82 23.75 9.73 18.04
N GLY A 83 23.40 10.40 16.95
CA GLY A 83 22.12 11.08 16.77
C GLY A 83 21.72 11.08 15.30
N SER A 84 20.43 11.27 15.02
CA SER A 84 19.90 11.30 13.65
C SER A 84 20.46 12.46 12.80
N GLY A 85 20.88 13.55 13.41
CA GLY A 85 21.53 14.68 12.75
C GLY A 85 22.89 14.36 12.11
N ASP A 86 23.51 13.22 12.47
CA ASP A 86 24.77 12.74 11.88
C ASP A 86 24.56 11.94 10.58
N LEU A 87 23.32 11.67 10.20
CA LEU A 87 22.98 10.99 8.94
C LEU A 87 23.16 11.94 7.74
N ARG A 88 23.62 11.36 6.64
CA ARG A 88 23.81 12.04 5.36
C ARG A 88 22.80 11.51 4.35
N ARG A 89 22.52 12.25 3.29
CA ARG A 89 21.62 11.81 2.22
C ARG A 89 21.98 10.43 1.65
N GLY A 90 23.26 10.12 1.51
CA GLY A 90 23.74 8.82 1.01
C GLY A 90 23.56 7.65 1.98
N ASP A 91 23.10 7.89 3.23
CA ASP A 91 22.76 6.82 4.16
C ASP A 91 21.34 6.25 3.92
N PHE A 92 20.52 6.93 3.09
CA PHE A 92 19.17 6.54 2.74
C PHE A 92 19.15 6.02 1.31
N ASP A 93 18.80 4.75 1.16
CA ASP A 93 18.59 4.10 -0.15
C ASP A 93 17.10 3.84 -0.33
N GLN A 94 16.43 4.73 -1.07
CA GLN A 94 15.00 4.64 -1.35
C GLN A 94 14.67 3.36 -2.11
N ALA A 95 15.46 3.02 -3.13
CA ALA A 95 15.17 1.87 -3.99
C ALA A 95 15.27 0.55 -3.22
N GLU A 96 16.32 0.41 -2.39
CA GLU A 96 16.50 -0.77 -1.53
C GLU A 96 15.37 -0.85 -0.47
N PHE A 97 15.01 0.28 0.14
CA PHE A 97 13.92 0.33 1.10
C PHE A 97 12.59 -0.10 0.46
N GLU A 98 12.23 0.47 -0.69
CA GLU A 98 10.99 0.13 -1.40
C GLU A 98 10.97 -1.34 -1.82
N ALA A 99 12.08 -1.88 -2.33
CA ALA A 99 12.19 -3.29 -2.71
C ALA A 99 11.93 -4.21 -1.50
N ARG A 100 12.50 -3.87 -0.32
CA ARG A 100 12.29 -4.61 0.92
C ARG A 100 10.84 -4.55 1.39
N ILE A 101 10.19 -3.37 1.32
CA ILE A 101 8.78 -3.22 1.68
C ILE A 101 7.87 -3.97 0.71
N ARG A 102 8.16 -3.92 -0.60
CA ARG A 102 7.40 -4.70 -1.60
C ARG A 102 7.52 -6.23 -1.37
N ALA A 103 8.70 -6.70 -1.00
CA ALA A 103 8.91 -8.12 -0.67
C ALA A 103 8.16 -8.56 0.60
N ALA A 104 8.07 -7.70 1.62
CA ALA A 104 7.31 -7.96 2.83
C ALA A 104 5.79 -7.75 2.65
N ALA A 105 5.40 -6.93 1.68
CA ALA A 105 4.02 -6.59 1.34
C ALA A 105 3.11 -6.31 2.55
N PRO A 106 3.50 -5.41 3.49
CA PRO A 106 2.64 -5.08 4.61
C PRO A 106 1.47 -4.20 4.16
N ARG A 107 0.38 -4.15 4.95
CA ARG A 107 -0.69 -3.19 4.69
C ARG A 107 -0.21 -1.75 4.84
N ALA A 108 0.66 -1.50 5.81
CA ALA A 108 1.21 -0.17 6.06
C ALA A 108 2.66 -0.15 6.54
N VAL A 109 3.34 0.98 6.29
CA VAL A 109 4.58 1.39 6.97
C VAL A 109 4.32 2.66 7.77
N ALA A 110 4.57 2.62 9.07
CA ALA A 110 4.48 3.75 9.98
C ALA A 110 5.88 4.32 10.30
N PHE A 111 6.20 5.47 9.74
CA PHE A 111 7.47 6.17 9.99
C PHE A 111 7.48 6.83 11.36
N VAL A 112 8.34 6.40 12.24
CA VAL A 112 8.47 6.92 13.61
C VAL A 112 9.36 8.18 13.60
N GLY A 113 8.74 9.29 13.19
CA GLY A 113 9.37 10.60 12.99
C GLY A 113 9.46 11.01 11.52
N LYS A 114 9.19 12.29 11.26
CA LYS A 114 9.21 12.89 9.92
C LYS A 114 10.57 12.73 9.20
N GLU A 115 11.66 12.61 9.94
CA GLU A 115 13.02 12.55 9.38
C GLU A 115 13.29 11.24 8.64
N ALA A 116 12.71 10.10 9.08
CA ALA A 116 12.84 8.82 8.38
C ALA A 116 12.18 8.90 6.98
N TYR A 117 10.97 9.43 6.89
CA TYR A 117 10.26 9.66 5.63
C TYR A 117 11.00 10.65 4.73
N ARG A 118 11.41 11.82 5.30
CA ARG A 118 12.14 12.86 4.56
C ARG A 118 13.44 12.34 3.99
N GLY A 119 14.18 11.55 4.76
CA GLY A 119 15.47 10.98 4.33
C GLY A 119 15.32 10.07 3.11
N LEU A 120 14.28 9.26 3.06
CA LEU A 120 14.02 8.36 1.94
C LEU A 120 13.46 9.10 0.72
N PHE A 121 12.38 9.86 0.88
CA PHE A 121 11.61 10.39 -0.25
C PHE A 121 11.95 11.84 -0.63
N ASN A 122 12.76 12.52 0.17
CA ASN A 122 13.08 13.95 -0.02
C ASN A 122 11.82 14.85 -0.06
N GLU A 123 10.78 14.45 0.64
CA GLU A 123 9.50 15.16 0.77
C GLU A 123 9.32 15.68 2.20
N ARG A 124 8.45 16.66 2.38
CA ARG A 124 8.08 17.19 3.71
C ARG A 124 6.71 16.62 4.11
N PRO A 125 6.68 15.52 4.90
CA PRO A 125 5.42 14.93 5.29
C PRO A 125 4.70 15.74 6.37
N GLU A 126 3.39 15.66 6.39
CA GLU A 126 2.59 15.94 7.59
C GLU A 126 2.52 14.70 8.47
N LEU A 127 2.01 14.84 9.70
CA LEU A 127 1.67 13.68 10.53
C LEU A 127 0.39 13.03 9.99
N GLY A 128 0.28 11.72 10.16
CA GLY A 128 -0.88 10.96 9.68
C GLY A 128 -0.62 10.22 8.36
N ALA A 129 -1.70 9.81 7.71
CA ALA A 129 -1.67 9.11 6.44
C ALA A 129 -1.08 9.97 5.33
N GLN A 130 -0.24 9.36 4.49
CA GLN A 130 0.41 10.04 3.37
C GLN A 130 -0.29 9.70 2.05
N ARG A 131 -0.19 10.60 1.08
CA ARG A 131 -0.71 10.37 -0.27
C ARG A 131 0.15 9.38 -1.08
N ARG A 132 1.45 9.32 -0.77
CA ARG A 132 2.38 8.34 -1.36
C ARG A 132 2.06 6.94 -0.82
N SER A 133 2.22 5.94 -1.66
CA SER A 133 2.25 4.52 -1.29
C SER A 133 3.51 3.84 -1.82
N ILE A 134 3.75 2.60 -1.43
CA ILE A 134 4.75 1.70 -2.03
C ILE A 134 3.98 0.49 -2.54
N GLY A 135 3.57 0.51 -3.80
CA GLY A 135 2.59 -0.43 -4.31
C GLY A 135 1.29 -0.35 -3.50
N ARG A 136 0.83 -1.48 -2.97
CA ARG A 136 -0.38 -1.56 -2.12
C ARG A 136 -0.14 -1.22 -0.65
N THR A 137 1.07 -0.84 -0.26
CA THR A 137 1.43 -0.49 1.12
C THR A 137 1.15 0.99 1.37
N GLY A 138 0.24 1.30 2.29
CA GLY A 138 -0.02 2.66 2.74
C GLY A 138 1.10 3.19 3.64
N LEU A 139 1.33 4.51 3.62
CA LEU A 139 2.35 5.15 4.45
C LEU A 139 1.70 6.08 5.47
N PHE A 140 2.19 6.02 6.70
CA PHE A 140 1.73 6.85 7.80
C PHE A 140 2.93 7.46 8.53
N VAL A 141 2.84 8.71 8.96
CA VAL A 141 3.92 9.38 9.68
C VAL A 141 3.49 9.71 11.10
N LEU A 142 4.23 9.17 12.04
CA LEU A 142 4.08 9.38 13.48
C LEU A 142 5.04 10.48 13.97
N PRO A 143 4.76 11.11 15.10
CA PRO A 143 5.76 11.91 15.78
C PRO A 143 6.93 11.04 16.26
N SER A 144 8.13 11.61 16.32
CA SER A 144 9.30 10.91 16.85
C SER A 144 9.10 10.53 18.32
N THR A 145 9.46 9.29 18.66
CA THR A 145 9.43 8.75 20.03
C THR A 145 10.75 8.98 20.78
N SER A 146 11.74 9.54 20.10
CA SER A 146 13.06 9.85 20.68
C SER A 146 12.94 10.87 21.82
N PRO A 147 13.73 10.73 22.89
CA PRO A 147 13.83 11.76 23.95
C PRO A 147 14.28 13.12 23.43
N ALA A 148 14.94 13.20 22.28
CA ALA A 148 15.28 14.46 21.62
C ALA A 148 14.04 15.25 21.14
N ASN A 149 12.88 14.60 21.03
CA ASN A 149 11.60 15.22 20.68
C ASN A 149 10.73 15.56 21.92
N ALA A 150 11.34 15.90 23.03
CA ALA A 150 10.65 16.16 24.30
C ALA A 150 9.65 17.35 24.25
N ALA A 151 9.73 18.19 23.22
CA ALA A 151 8.77 19.29 23.02
C ALA A 151 7.36 18.82 22.67
N VAL A 152 7.19 17.59 22.11
CA VAL A 152 5.88 17.00 21.83
C VAL A 152 5.45 16.18 23.06
N PRO A 153 4.36 16.56 23.75
CA PRO A 153 3.87 15.85 24.93
C PRO A 153 3.58 14.37 24.64
N TYR A 154 3.72 13.53 25.68
CA TYR A 154 3.45 12.08 25.54
C TYR A 154 2.03 11.81 25.05
N GLN A 155 1.03 12.54 25.59
CA GLN A 155 -0.38 12.38 25.19
C GLN A 155 -0.63 12.70 23.72
N GLU A 156 0.08 13.69 23.16
CA GLU A 156 -0.02 14.02 21.74
C GLU A 156 0.62 12.91 20.87
N ARG A 157 1.74 12.33 21.32
CA ARG A 157 2.34 11.17 20.65
C ARG A 157 1.42 9.95 20.71
N LEU A 158 0.81 9.70 21.89
CA LEU A 158 -0.16 8.60 22.07
C LEU A 158 -1.38 8.77 21.17
N ARG A 159 -1.90 9.99 21.04
CA ARG A 159 -3.00 10.27 20.12
C ARG A 159 -2.67 9.81 18.69
N TRP A 160 -1.49 10.14 18.18
CA TRP A 160 -1.08 9.74 16.84
C TRP A 160 -0.89 8.22 16.66
N PHE A 161 -0.42 7.52 17.69
CA PHE A 161 -0.36 6.05 17.66
C PHE A 161 -1.75 5.43 17.68
N THR A 162 -2.70 6.02 18.43
CA THR A 162 -4.10 5.60 18.40
C THR A 162 -4.75 5.87 17.05
N GLU A 163 -4.51 7.04 16.45
CA GLU A 163 -4.95 7.37 15.08
C GLU A 163 -4.43 6.37 14.05
N LEU A 164 -3.14 5.99 14.13
CA LEU A 164 -2.60 4.93 13.28
C LEU A 164 -3.36 3.62 13.46
N ARG A 165 -3.63 3.20 14.69
CA ARG A 165 -4.34 1.95 14.96
C ARG A 165 -5.74 1.96 14.34
N LEU A 166 -6.47 3.06 14.47
CA LEU A 166 -7.78 3.23 13.84
C LEU A 166 -7.68 3.26 12.31
N TRP A 167 -6.66 3.93 11.78
CA TRP A 167 -6.44 4.00 10.34
C TRP A 167 -6.08 2.63 9.73
N LEU A 168 -5.47 1.73 10.49
CA LEU A 168 -5.17 0.37 10.07
C LEU A 168 -6.41 -0.55 9.99
N GLU A 169 -7.55 -0.13 10.54
CA GLU A 169 -8.85 -0.76 10.34
C GLU A 169 -9.38 -0.32 8.96
N PRO A 170 -9.41 -1.19 7.94
CA PRO A 170 -9.77 -0.77 6.60
C PRO A 170 -11.27 -0.44 6.51
N VAL A 171 -11.60 0.49 5.63
CA VAL A 171 -12.99 0.79 5.28
C VAL A 171 -13.49 -0.25 4.27
N GLU A 172 -14.60 -0.90 4.56
CA GLU A 172 -15.23 -1.86 3.65
C GLU A 172 -15.83 -1.15 2.43
N ARG A 173 -15.53 -1.67 1.23
CA ARG A 173 -16.05 -1.16 -0.04
C ARG A 173 -16.50 -2.30 -0.94
N GLN A 174 -17.70 -2.16 -1.51
CA GLN A 174 -18.17 -3.05 -2.56
C GLN A 174 -17.81 -2.48 -3.92
N ALA A 175 -17.40 -3.34 -4.86
CA ALA A 175 -17.04 -2.94 -6.21
C ALA A 175 -17.48 -3.99 -7.24
N VAL A 176 -17.69 -3.53 -8.46
CA VAL A 176 -18.00 -4.36 -9.62
C VAL A 176 -16.94 -4.17 -10.69
N ARG A 177 -16.64 -5.24 -11.41
CA ARG A 177 -15.69 -5.27 -12.51
C ARG A 177 -16.30 -5.95 -13.72
N GLY A 178 -16.04 -5.42 -14.90
CA GLY A 178 -16.38 -6.06 -16.15
C GLY A 178 -15.20 -6.88 -16.68
N LEU A 179 -15.35 -8.21 -16.76
CA LEU A 179 -14.52 -9.01 -17.66
C LEU A 179 -15.09 -8.84 -19.06
N VAL A 180 -14.67 -7.74 -19.73
CA VAL A 180 -15.20 -7.37 -21.05
C VAL A 180 -14.34 -8.05 -22.12
N LEU A 181 -14.93 -8.97 -22.85
CA LEU A 181 -14.27 -9.73 -23.92
C LEU A 181 -14.91 -9.39 -25.27
N ASP A 182 -14.08 -9.19 -26.30
CA ASP A 182 -14.53 -9.08 -27.68
C ASP A 182 -14.64 -10.45 -28.37
N ARG A 183 -14.96 -10.45 -29.68
CA ARG A 183 -15.08 -11.69 -30.48
C ARG A 183 -13.74 -12.38 -30.73
N GLU A 184 -12.65 -11.66 -30.66
CA GLU A 184 -11.28 -12.14 -30.84
C GLU A 184 -10.64 -12.64 -29.52
N GLY A 185 -11.38 -12.61 -28.40
CA GLY A 185 -10.91 -12.98 -27.07
C GLY A 185 -9.97 -11.95 -26.45
N GLN A 186 -10.00 -10.70 -26.92
CA GLN A 186 -9.28 -9.60 -26.29
C GLN A 186 -10.06 -9.12 -25.06
N VAL A 187 -9.35 -8.66 -24.05
CA VAL A 187 -9.94 -8.08 -22.83
C VAL A 187 -9.71 -6.58 -22.77
N LEU A 188 -10.73 -5.84 -22.35
CA LEU A 188 -10.63 -4.41 -22.13
C LEU A 188 -10.06 -4.11 -20.74
N LEU A 189 -8.97 -3.36 -20.68
CA LEU A 189 -8.32 -2.96 -19.42
C LEU A 189 -8.11 -1.45 -19.35
N VAL A 190 -8.07 -0.96 -18.11
CA VAL A 190 -7.77 0.42 -17.71
C VAL A 190 -6.40 0.46 -17.07
N ARG A 191 -5.56 1.41 -17.46
CA ARG A 191 -4.25 1.64 -16.85
C ARG A 191 -4.35 2.75 -15.81
N PHE A 192 -3.99 2.41 -14.61
CA PHE A 192 -3.84 3.36 -13.52
C PHE A 192 -2.37 3.72 -13.32
N GLU A 193 -2.13 4.95 -12.89
CA GLU A 193 -0.82 5.41 -12.46
C GLU A 193 -0.94 6.24 -11.18
N HIS A 194 -0.21 5.84 -10.16
CA HIS A 194 -0.21 6.59 -8.91
C HIS A 194 0.52 7.92 -9.06
N PRO A 195 -0.14 9.07 -8.83
CA PRO A 195 0.37 10.39 -9.23
C PRO A 195 1.64 10.86 -8.50
N ILE A 196 2.05 10.16 -7.43
CA ILE A 196 3.21 10.53 -6.63
C ILE A 196 4.32 9.48 -6.72
N SER A 197 3.99 8.17 -6.61
CA SER A 197 5.00 7.11 -6.70
C SER A 197 5.36 6.75 -8.13
N GLY A 198 4.46 7.00 -9.09
CA GLY A 198 4.61 6.57 -10.48
C GLY A 198 4.39 5.07 -10.68
N ASP A 199 3.92 4.35 -9.64
CA ASP A 199 3.53 2.96 -9.77
C ASP A 199 2.35 2.85 -10.74
N ALA A 200 2.45 1.95 -11.73
CA ALA A 200 1.42 1.76 -12.74
C ALA A 200 0.97 0.30 -12.80
N TRP A 201 -0.31 0.09 -13.07
CA TRP A 201 -0.91 -1.24 -13.22
C TRP A 201 -2.10 -1.19 -14.16
N TRP A 202 -2.45 -2.36 -14.71
CA TRP A 202 -3.66 -2.56 -15.50
C TRP A 202 -4.72 -3.28 -14.69
N ALA A 203 -5.97 -2.88 -14.83
CA ALA A 203 -7.10 -3.54 -14.19
C ALA A 203 -8.30 -3.65 -15.15
N THR A 204 -9.23 -4.55 -14.84
CA THR A 204 -10.50 -4.62 -15.56
C THR A 204 -11.32 -3.35 -15.31
N VAL A 205 -12.10 -2.93 -16.31
CA VAL A 205 -13.02 -1.79 -16.24
C VAL A 205 -14.01 -1.96 -15.09
N GLY A 206 -14.33 -0.87 -14.39
CA GLY A 206 -15.29 -0.88 -13.29
C GLY A 206 -14.76 -0.24 -12.02
N GLY A 207 -15.64 -0.03 -11.05
CA GLY A 207 -15.33 0.71 -9.83
C GLY A 207 -16.24 0.40 -8.65
N GLY A 208 -16.30 1.33 -7.70
CA GLY A 208 -17.11 1.20 -6.50
C GLY A 208 -18.61 1.31 -6.79
N ILE A 209 -19.38 0.63 -5.96
CA ILE A 209 -20.84 0.73 -5.96
C ILE A 209 -21.24 1.90 -5.08
N ASP A 210 -21.93 2.87 -5.62
CA ASP A 210 -22.41 4.02 -4.87
C ASP A 210 -23.65 3.66 -4.01
N PRO A 211 -23.90 4.41 -2.92
CA PRO A 211 -25.05 4.14 -2.06
C PRO A 211 -26.38 4.13 -2.84
N GLY A 212 -27.03 2.97 -2.85
CA GLY A 212 -28.32 2.77 -3.55
C GLY A 212 -28.21 2.23 -4.97
N GLU A 213 -27.01 2.09 -5.52
CA GLU A 213 -26.79 1.39 -6.78
C GLU A 213 -26.87 -0.13 -6.61
N THR A 214 -27.35 -0.81 -7.63
CA THR A 214 -27.15 -2.25 -7.82
C THR A 214 -25.81 -2.51 -8.51
N ASP A 215 -25.35 -3.77 -8.53
CA ASP A 215 -24.16 -4.18 -9.30
C ASP A 215 -24.30 -3.78 -10.78
N GLU A 216 -25.50 -3.96 -11.34
CA GLU A 216 -25.81 -3.64 -12.73
C GLU A 216 -25.73 -2.12 -12.99
N ASP A 217 -26.29 -1.30 -12.10
CA ASP A 217 -26.28 0.17 -12.25
C ASP A 217 -24.84 0.70 -12.21
N ALA A 218 -24.06 0.26 -11.23
CA ALA A 218 -22.66 0.65 -11.07
C ALA A 218 -21.84 0.21 -12.30
N LEU A 219 -21.99 -1.02 -12.74
CA LEU A 219 -21.23 -1.55 -13.87
C LEU A 219 -21.57 -0.82 -15.19
N ARG A 220 -22.86 -0.50 -15.43
CA ARG A 220 -23.27 0.31 -16.59
C ARG A 220 -22.75 1.73 -16.54
N ARG A 221 -22.69 2.34 -15.36
CA ARG A 221 -22.10 3.67 -15.16
C ARG A 221 -20.61 3.64 -15.49
N GLU A 222 -19.86 2.75 -14.85
CA GLU A 222 -18.39 2.65 -15.01
C GLU A 222 -17.99 2.34 -16.47
N LEU A 223 -18.62 1.37 -17.12
CA LEU A 223 -18.29 1.03 -18.50
C LEU A 223 -18.60 2.16 -19.48
N ARG A 224 -19.64 2.96 -19.20
CA ARG A 224 -19.91 4.16 -19.99
C ARG A 224 -18.86 5.23 -19.76
N GLU A 225 -18.50 5.47 -18.51
CA GLU A 225 -17.54 6.51 -18.10
C GLU A 225 -16.14 6.21 -18.62
N GLU A 226 -15.65 5.00 -18.37
CA GLU A 226 -14.27 4.60 -18.69
C GLU A 226 -14.06 4.19 -20.14
N ALA A 227 -15.07 3.62 -20.80
CA ALA A 227 -14.90 3.04 -22.13
C ALA A 227 -15.90 3.53 -23.20
N GLY A 228 -16.96 4.27 -22.81
CA GLY A 228 -18.02 4.68 -23.72
C GLY A 228 -18.97 3.54 -24.10
N LEU A 229 -18.93 2.41 -23.40
CA LEU A 229 -19.82 1.28 -23.63
C LEU A 229 -21.20 1.54 -23.03
N ALA A 230 -22.25 1.48 -23.85
CA ALA A 230 -23.63 1.72 -23.44
C ALA A 230 -24.54 0.50 -23.66
N ASP A 231 -24.37 -0.20 -24.78
CA ASP A 231 -25.21 -1.31 -25.19
C ASP A 231 -24.47 -2.65 -25.02
N PHE A 232 -24.75 -3.34 -23.91
CA PHE A 232 -24.21 -4.67 -23.62
C PHE A 232 -25.13 -5.42 -22.65
N GLU A 233 -25.03 -6.75 -22.68
CA GLU A 233 -25.64 -7.61 -21.69
C GLU A 233 -24.66 -7.94 -20.57
N ILE A 234 -25.13 -7.86 -19.32
CA ILE A 234 -24.34 -8.24 -18.14
C ILE A 234 -24.55 -9.73 -17.90
N GLY A 235 -23.49 -10.49 -18.05
CA GLY A 235 -23.48 -11.92 -17.79
C GLY A 235 -23.27 -12.26 -16.31
N PRO A 236 -23.06 -13.55 -16.00
CA PRO A 236 -22.91 -14.02 -14.64
C PRO A 236 -21.63 -13.48 -13.99
N VAL A 237 -21.58 -13.52 -12.65
CA VAL A 237 -20.35 -13.34 -11.88
C VAL A 237 -19.45 -14.54 -12.14
N VAL A 238 -18.27 -14.32 -12.68
CA VAL A 238 -17.30 -15.35 -13.07
C VAL A 238 -16.08 -15.39 -12.16
N HIS A 239 -15.88 -14.37 -11.35
CA HIS A 239 -14.78 -14.30 -10.38
C HIS A 239 -15.15 -13.36 -9.24
N THR A 240 -14.55 -13.59 -8.05
CA THR A 240 -14.62 -12.69 -6.91
C THR A 240 -13.22 -12.50 -6.33
N ARG A 241 -12.94 -11.31 -5.82
CA ARG A 241 -11.64 -10.98 -5.24
C ARG A 241 -11.83 -10.07 -4.03
N GLU A 242 -10.94 -10.22 -3.06
CA GLU A 242 -10.78 -9.28 -1.96
C GLU A 242 -9.39 -8.67 -2.02
N ALA A 243 -9.30 -7.36 -1.80
CA ALA A 243 -8.02 -6.66 -1.80
C ALA A 243 -8.03 -5.51 -0.79
N THR A 244 -6.92 -5.36 -0.07
CA THR A 244 -6.70 -4.20 0.81
C THR A 244 -5.61 -3.33 0.21
N PHE A 245 -5.89 -2.04 0.04
CA PHE A 245 -4.97 -1.07 -0.54
C PHE A 245 -5.25 0.35 -0.04
N PRO A 246 -4.24 1.27 -0.08
CA PRO A 246 -4.45 2.67 0.24
C PRO A 246 -5.16 3.39 -0.90
N TRP A 247 -6.21 4.14 -0.56
CA TRP A 247 -6.94 4.99 -1.50
C TRP A 247 -7.40 6.27 -0.81
N ALA A 248 -7.14 7.43 -1.40
CA ALA A 248 -7.54 8.75 -0.88
C ALA A 248 -7.18 8.98 0.61
N GLY A 249 -6.03 8.45 1.06
CA GLY A 249 -5.56 8.60 2.44
C GLY A 249 -6.20 7.64 3.45
N GLN A 250 -6.96 6.65 3.00
CA GLN A 250 -7.54 5.59 3.84
C GLN A 250 -7.04 4.22 3.37
N LEU A 251 -7.14 3.21 4.23
CA LEU A 251 -7.05 1.82 3.81
C LEU A 251 -8.45 1.35 3.43
N ILE A 252 -8.58 0.79 2.24
CA ILE A 252 -9.83 0.23 1.72
C ILE A 252 -9.69 -1.29 1.70
N HIS A 253 -10.67 -2.00 2.23
CA HIS A 253 -10.86 -3.43 2.00
C HIS A 253 -12.00 -3.59 0.99
N GLN A 254 -11.63 -3.96 -0.24
CA GLN A 254 -12.55 -3.98 -1.36
C GLN A 254 -12.95 -5.40 -1.71
N HIS A 255 -14.27 -5.64 -1.79
CA HIS A 255 -14.87 -6.86 -2.29
C HIS A 255 -15.29 -6.64 -3.74
N GLU A 256 -14.68 -7.35 -4.67
CA GLU A 256 -14.91 -7.20 -6.11
C GLU A 256 -15.69 -8.39 -6.66
N ARG A 257 -16.70 -8.12 -7.47
CA ARG A 257 -17.43 -9.10 -8.28
C ARG A 257 -17.18 -8.83 -9.76
N PHE A 258 -16.70 -9.84 -10.47
CA PHE A 258 -16.37 -9.73 -11.90
C PHE A 258 -17.48 -10.33 -12.72
N HIS A 259 -18.17 -9.52 -13.51
CA HIS A 259 -19.21 -9.93 -14.42
C HIS A 259 -18.64 -10.15 -15.81
N LEU A 260 -19.01 -11.28 -16.46
CA LEU A 260 -18.66 -11.51 -17.84
C LEU A 260 -19.51 -10.62 -18.75
N ILE A 261 -18.85 -9.90 -19.66
CA ILE A 261 -19.50 -9.06 -20.65
C ILE A 261 -18.89 -9.39 -22.01
N ARG A 262 -19.74 -9.72 -22.98
CA ARG A 262 -19.32 -9.98 -24.35
C ARG A 262 -19.78 -8.85 -25.24
N VAL A 263 -18.86 -8.29 -26.03
CA VAL A 263 -19.15 -7.20 -26.95
C VAL A 263 -18.56 -7.50 -28.32
N GLU A 264 -19.03 -6.79 -29.34
CA GLU A 264 -18.30 -6.66 -30.59
C GLU A 264 -17.11 -5.72 -30.35
N THR A 265 -16.08 -5.77 -31.20
CA THR A 265 -14.96 -4.83 -31.13
C THR A 265 -15.52 -3.40 -31.08
N HIS A 266 -15.11 -2.64 -30.07
CA HIS A 266 -15.60 -1.32 -29.79
C HIS A 266 -14.44 -0.32 -29.74
N GLU A 267 -14.60 0.84 -30.37
CA GLU A 267 -13.69 1.95 -30.20
C GLU A 267 -13.85 2.52 -28.78
N VAL A 268 -12.77 2.53 -28.04
CA VAL A 268 -12.76 3.05 -26.66
C VAL A 268 -12.87 4.56 -26.68
N THR A 269 -13.95 5.09 -26.11
CA THR A 269 -14.20 6.53 -26.05
C THR A 269 -14.73 6.90 -24.66
N PRO A 270 -13.85 7.15 -23.68
CA PRO A 270 -14.27 7.59 -22.34
C PRO A 270 -15.20 8.80 -22.41
N THR A 271 -16.23 8.82 -21.59
CA THR A 271 -17.21 9.91 -21.59
C THR A 271 -16.93 10.98 -20.54
N ILE A 272 -15.97 10.75 -19.68
CA ILE A 272 -15.53 11.69 -18.64
C ILE A 272 -14.00 11.86 -18.70
N ASP A 273 -13.49 12.89 -18.01
CA ASP A 273 -12.06 13.03 -17.76
C ASP A 273 -11.63 12.07 -16.66
N LEU A 274 -10.87 11.03 -17.03
CA LEU A 274 -10.40 9.98 -16.13
C LEU A 274 -9.08 10.32 -15.40
N VAL A 275 -8.41 11.41 -15.78
CA VAL A 275 -7.13 11.84 -15.18
C VAL A 275 -7.23 12.07 -13.67
N PRO A 276 -8.32 12.68 -13.13
CA PRO A 276 -8.48 12.83 -11.68
C PRO A 276 -8.52 11.51 -10.90
N GLU A 277 -8.91 10.41 -11.55
CA GLU A 277 -8.95 9.06 -10.98
C GLU A 277 -7.63 8.30 -11.12
N GLY A 278 -6.64 8.93 -11.76
CA GLY A 278 -5.33 8.34 -12.00
C GLY A 278 -5.30 7.39 -13.21
N VAL A 279 -6.32 7.42 -14.05
CA VAL A 279 -6.37 6.64 -15.30
C VAL A 279 -5.56 7.33 -16.38
N THR A 280 -4.65 6.59 -17.01
CA THR A 280 -3.74 7.08 -18.04
C THR A 280 -3.94 6.45 -19.41
N ASP A 281 -4.59 5.29 -19.46
CA ASP A 281 -4.90 4.60 -20.72
C ASP A 281 -6.08 3.63 -20.55
N VAL A 282 -6.82 3.36 -21.61
CA VAL A 282 -7.88 2.34 -21.69
C VAL A 282 -7.77 1.68 -23.06
N ARG A 283 -7.51 0.36 -23.10
CA ARG A 283 -7.38 -0.34 -24.37
C ARG A 283 -7.66 -1.83 -24.30
N TRP A 284 -7.84 -2.43 -25.47
CA TRP A 284 -7.95 -3.87 -25.67
C TRP A 284 -6.59 -4.56 -25.59
N TRP A 285 -6.57 -5.73 -24.98
CA TRP A 285 -5.40 -6.57 -24.82
C TRP A 285 -5.68 -7.99 -25.29
N SER A 286 -4.85 -8.51 -26.18
CA SER A 286 -4.82 -9.95 -26.46
C SER A 286 -4.17 -10.72 -25.31
N PRO A 287 -4.51 -12.01 -25.11
CA PRO A 287 -3.82 -12.86 -24.12
C PRO A 287 -2.30 -12.95 -24.32
N ALA A 288 -1.84 -12.83 -25.57
CA ALA A 288 -0.42 -12.82 -25.89
C ALA A 288 0.29 -11.55 -25.41
N GLU A 289 -0.30 -10.38 -25.63
CA GLU A 289 0.22 -9.10 -25.13
C GLU A 289 0.26 -9.08 -23.60
N LEU A 290 -0.81 -9.56 -22.92
CA LEU A 290 -0.84 -9.67 -21.48
C LEU A 290 0.26 -10.56 -20.91
N THR A 291 0.66 -11.61 -21.64
CA THR A 291 1.75 -12.49 -21.22
C THR A 291 3.12 -11.82 -21.38
N ALA A 292 3.28 -10.93 -22.33
CA ALA A 292 4.53 -10.30 -22.69
C ALA A 292 4.81 -8.96 -21.97
N GLN A 293 3.76 -8.36 -21.39
CA GLN A 293 3.87 -7.06 -20.75
C GLN A 293 4.54 -7.14 -19.36
N SER A 294 5.09 -6.02 -18.87
CA SER A 294 5.90 -5.96 -17.64
C SER A 294 5.22 -5.24 -16.47
N GLU A 295 4.14 -4.50 -16.74
CA GLU A 295 3.40 -3.82 -15.68
C GLU A 295 2.49 -4.82 -14.94
N GLU A 296 2.16 -4.55 -13.69
CA GLU A 296 1.22 -5.37 -12.91
C GLU A 296 -0.16 -5.42 -13.59
N VAL A 297 -0.79 -6.60 -13.62
CA VAL A 297 -2.19 -6.77 -14.05
C VAL A 297 -3.03 -7.26 -12.88
N VAL A 298 -4.18 -6.65 -12.70
CA VAL A 298 -5.11 -6.95 -11.61
C VAL A 298 -6.47 -7.39 -12.18
N PRO A 299 -6.98 -8.57 -11.79
CA PRO A 299 -6.40 -9.56 -10.86
C PRO A 299 -5.17 -10.28 -11.46
N GLU A 300 -4.28 -10.76 -10.61
CA GLU A 300 -3.03 -11.42 -11.03
C GLU A 300 -3.27 -12.71 -11.85
N ASP A 301 -4.40 -13.37 -11.64
CA ASP A 301 -4.85 -14.56 -12.34
C ASP A 301 -5.77 -14.27 -13.55
N LEU A 302 -5.82 -13.01 -14.03
CA LEU A 302 -6.72 -12.58 -15.12
C LEU A 302 -6.66 -13.51 -16.35
N LEU A 303 -5.47 -13.94 -16.76
CA LEU A 303 -5.33 -14.86 -17.91
C LEU A 303 -6.01 -16.23 -17.67
N GLN A 304 -6.05 -16.71 -16.43
CA GLN A 304 -6.75 -17.95 -16.10
C GLN A 304 -8.26 -17.73 -16.13
N ILE A 305 -8.72 -16.59 -15.63
CA ILE A 305 -10.14 -16.20 -15.64
C ILE A 305 -10.62 -16.06 -17.10
N ILE A 306 -9.85 -15.40 -17.98
CA ILE A 306 -10.17 -15.27 -19.41
C ILE A 306 -10.32 -16.68 -20.03
N ARG A 307 -9.32 -17.55 -19.91
CA ARG A 307 -9.34 -18.90 -20.48
C ARG A 307 -10.50 -19.76 -20.00
N ALA A 308 -10.91 -19.59 -18.75
CA ALA A 308 -12.06 -20.31 -18.19
C ALA A 308 -13.41 -19.85 -18.77
N ASN A 309 -13.44 -18.65 -19.37
CA ASN A 309 -14.66 -18.01 -19.86
C ASN A 309 -14.63 -17.68 -21.37
N ASP A 310 -13.64 -18.15 -22.11
CA ASP A 310 -13.46 -17.91 -23.55
C ASP A 310 -14.17 -18.96 -24.43
N ALA A 311 -15.22 -19.60 -23.93
CA ALA A 311 -15.98 -20.63 -24.63
C ALA A 311 -17.29 -20.09 -25.22
#